data_74b31c90ee49dcaca373016cf7b816a5
#
_entry.id   74b31c90ee49dcaca373016cf7b816a5
#
_cell.length_a   1.000
_cell.length_b   1.000
_cell.length_c   1.000
_cell.angle_alpha   90.00
_cell.angle_beta   90.00
_cell.angle_gamma   90.00
#
_symmetry.space_group_name_H-M   'P 1'
#
loop_
_entity.id
_entity.type
_entity.pdbx_description
1 polymer ?
#
loop_
_entity_poly.entity_id
_entity_poly.type
_entity_poly.pdbx_seq_one_letter_code
_entity_poly.pdbx_strand_id
1 'polypeptide(L)'
;MSDRRGIVIGTAGHVDHGKTALVRALTGIETDRWLEERRRGLTIDLGFARLDLDPDLETGIVDVPGHEDFLKNMLAGATGIDVLLLVVAADEGPMPQTREHLAIARLLDVKRGVVALTKSDRVDAEWLELATETTRELLDEDSARASWEIVPVSSVTREGIETLRSSLQSLVAGVQRRSEDDLFRLPVDRSFSIRGTGTVVTGTVWSGCVRVGDTLRLFPGDASARVRGLQVHEDPRPQVAAGRRCAVALVGVSADAVERGSVLVDRAEWRPSDRLGVRLRALGARDRPLTHGQRLRVYLGTREVMARLHTADRAPILPGEAAWAVLALEAPLLARARDRAILRFYSPVSTIGGVRIAELDPPPDWPERTAAWRCVLDGTAGEALTASVRLERLLGLLVAPAPVRLGRPAAELEAAADEAGCVRIGARWFSAEAADEAMQAVERAVARLHAADRRAAAVSKEAVRSALTDVCDGELVERAVRQLLAEGRLVESGPRLALPGHLPRLTEAEEAARDRLAAMIVEAGLQPPLVTELGKTLRLARPLLDDLLRLLREAGTTRAVTPELHVSVAALEALEARVLELLADGAPSGPTRFKEAFTLSRKYLIPLLEFLDREGVTRRTAEGRVLAARS
;
A
#
# COMPACT_ATOMS: atom_id res chain seq x y z
N MET A 1 -34.75 -12.06 -0.58
CA MET A 1 -34.58 -12.15 -2.04
C MET A 1 -33.18 -12.70 -2.27
N SER A 2 -33.04 -13.81 -2.99
CA SER A 2 -31.75 -14.46 -3.29
C SER A 2 -30.80 -13.42 -3.92
N ASP A 3 -29.57 -13.41 -3.43
CA ASP A 3 -28.53 -12.47 -3.92
C ASP A 3 -28.06 -12.96 -5.29
N ARG A 4 -28.76 -12.50 -6.36
CA ARG A 4 -28.44 -12.86 -7.73
C ARG A 4 -27.05 -12.40 -8.07
N ARG A 5 -26.28 -13.21 -8.78
CA ARG A 5 -24.92 -12.87 -9.20
C ARG A 5 -24.94 -11.88 -10.36
N GLY A 6 -24.20 -10.76 -10.25
CA GLY A 6 -24.07 -9.76 -11.32
C GLY A 6 -23.09 -10.21 -12.40
N ILE A 7 -23.47 -10.08 -13.68
CA ILE A 7 -22.64 -10.35 -14.84
C ILE A 7 -22.81 -9.25 -15.88
N VAL A 8 -21.72 -8.86 -16.52
CA VAL A 8 -21.70 -7.83 -17.55
C VAL A 8 -21.32 -8.43 -18.89
N ILE A 9 -22.22 -8.31 -19.87
CA ILE A 9 -21.95 -8.59 -21.29
C ILE A 9 -21.61 -7.27 -21.98
N GLY A 10 -20.49 -7.19 -22.69
CA GLY A 10 -20.14 -6.03 -23.50
C GLY A 10 -20.30 -6.32 -24.98
N THR A 11 -20.95 -5.41 -25.75
CA THR A 11 -20.92 -5.49 -27.21
C THR A 11 -19.57 -4.99 -27.74
N ALA A 12 -19.15 -5.45 -28.91
CA ALA A 12 -17.98 -4.96 -29.63
C ALA A 12 -18.20 -5.14 -31.14
N GLY A 13 -17.52 -4.38 -31.96
CA GLY A 13 -17.65 -4.47 -33.42
C GLY A 13 -17.69 -3.11 -34.10
N HIS A 14 -17.68 -3.11 -35.43
CA HIS A 14 -17.63 -1.90 -36.26
C HIS A 14 -18.92 -1.04 -36.10
N VAL A 15 -18.84 0.25 -36.47
CA VAL A 15 -20.02 1.10 -36.66
C VAL A 15 -20.91 0.45 -37.72
N ASP A 16 -22.20 0.63 -37.61
CA ASP A 16 -23.22 0.09 -38.57
C ASP A 16 -23.30 -1.46 -38.67
N HIS A 17 -22.55 -2.22 -37.90
CA HIS A 17 -22.69 -3.67 -37.80
C HIS A 17 -23.94 -4.12 -37.00
N GLY A 18 -24.76 -3.18 -36.53
CA GLY A 18 -26.06 -3.46 -35.93
C GLY A 18 -26.00 -3.83 -34.43
N LYS A 19 -24.99 -3.38 -33.68
CA LYS A 19 -24.87 -3.63 -32.23
C LYS A 19 -26.14 -3.24 -31.46
N THR A 20 -26.55 -1.98 -31.56
CA THR A 20 -27.74 -1.44 -30.88
C THR A 20 -29.03 -2.14 -31.32
N ALA A 21 -29.16 -2.42 -32.62
CA ALA A 21 -30.30 -3.18 -33.15
C ALA A 21 -30.37 -4.61 -32.59
N LEU A 22 -29.19 -5.26 -32.44
CA LEU A 22 -29.08 -6.58 -31.84
C LEU A 22 -29.42 -6.56 -30.35
N VAL A 23 -28.92 -5.59 -29.59
CA VAL A 23 -29.27 -5.43 -28.18
C VAL A 23 -30.75 -5.23 -27.99
N ARG A 24 -31.38 -4.40 -28.84
CA ARG A 24 -32.82 -4.20 -28.84
C ARG A 24 -33.57 -5.50 -29.19
N ALA A 25 -33.09 -6.29 -30.15
CA ALA A 25 -33.71 -7.57 -30.50
C ALA A 25 -33.64 -8.60 -29.37
N LEU A 26 -32.53 -8.61 -28.57
CA LEU A 26 -32.34 -9.51 -27.44
C LEU A 26 -33.12 -9.08 -26.19
N THR A 27 -33.25 -7.77 -25.93
CA THR A 27 -33.76 -7.24 -24.66
C THR A 27 -35.10 -6.54 -24.75
N GLY A 28 -35.50 -6.10 -25.93
CA GLY A 28 -36.65 -5.20 -26.14
C GLY A 28 -36.37 -3.74 -25.73
N ILE A 29 -35.17 -3.41 -25.24
CA ILE A 29 -34.80 -2.08 -24.72
C ILE A 29 -34.04 -1.31 -25.79
N GLU A 30 -34.43 -0.05 -26.03
CA GLU A 30 -33.70 0.90 -26.88
C GLU A 30 -32.57 1.54 -26.06
N THR A 31 -31.30 1.33 -26.48
CA THR A 31 -30.12 1.83 -25.76
C THR A 31 -29.71 3.22 -26.21
N ASP A 32 -30.12 3.67 -27.42
CA ASP A 32 -29.84 5.02 -27.94
C ASP A 32 -30.76 6.06 -27.27
N ARG A 33 -30.27 6.78 -26.30
CA ARG A 33 -31.02 7.73 -25.47
C ARG A 33 -31.01 9.15 -26.00
N TRP A 34 -29.97 9.52 -26.75
CA TRP A 34 -29.82 10.88 -27.25
C TRP A 34 -30.53 11.06 -28.60
N LEU A 35 -31.22 12.21 -28.76
CA LEU A 35 -31.82 12.57 -30.06
C LEU A 35 -30.78 12.61 -31.20
N GLU A 36 -29.53 12.93 -30.85
CA GLU A 36 -28.42 12.98 -31.80
C GLU A 36 -27.97 11.58 -32.24
N GLU A 37 -27.95 10.58 -31.36
CA GLU A 37 -27.68 9.18 -31.69
C GLU A 37 -28.73 8.64 -32.67
N ARG A 38 -30.02 8.92 -32.41
CA ARG A 38 -31.12 8.54 -33.27
C ARG A 38 -31.11 9.25 -34.62
N ARG A 39 -30.67 10.52 -34.67
CA ARG A 39 -30.57 11.27 -35.94
C ARG A 39 -29.38 10.84 -36.77
N ARG A 40 -28.24 10.50 -36.17
CA ARG A 40 -27.02 10.07 -36.85
C ARG A 40 -26.98 8.57 -37.11
N GLY A 41 -27.85 7.77 -36.46
CA GLY A 41 -27.84 6.32 -36.54
C GLY A 41 -26.63 5.66 -35.92
N LEU A 42 -25.91 6.37 -35.01
CA LEU A 42 -24.72 5.84 -34.37
C LEU A 42 -24.71 6.12 -32.87
N THR A 43 -24.28 5.14 -32.08
CA THR A 43 -24.13 5.23 -30.62
C THR A 43 -22.92 6.09 -30.28
N ILE A 44 -23.12 7.12 -29.48
CA ILE A 44 -22.08 8.09 -29.05
C ILE A 44 -21.57 7.76 -27.64
N ASP A 45 -22.48 7.42 -26.74
CA ASP A 45 -22.16 7.10 -25.36
C ASP A 45 -22.56 5.65 -25.03
N LEU A 46 -22.20 5.16 -23.83
CA LEU A 46 -22.53 3.80 -23.40
C LEU A 46 -24.05 3.61 -23.29
N GLY A 47 -24.59 2.62 -23.99
CA GLY A 47 -25.93 2.13 -23.80
C GLY A 47 -26.00 1.03 -22.74
N PHE A 48 -27.12 0.91 -22.04
CA PHE A 48 -27.27 -0.11 -20.99
C PHE A 48 -28.63 -0.75 -21.07
N ALA A 49 -28.66 -2.09 -21.08
CA ALA A 49 -29.89 -2.87 -21.09
C ALA A 49 -29.78 -4.05 -20.11
N ARG A 50 -30.92 -4.50 -19.60
CA ARG A 50 -31.01 -5.74 -18.82
C ARG A 50 -31.34 -6.89 -19.76
N LEU A 51 -30.68 -8.04 -19.54
CA LEU A 51 -30.97 -9.26 -20.28
C LEU A 51 -31.24 -10.40 -19.30
N ASP A 52 -32.47 -10.89 -19.29
CA ASP A 52 -32.86 -12.01 -18.41
C ASP A 52 -32.50 -13.33 -19.11
N LEU A 53 -31.40 -13.96 -18.73
CA LEU A 53 -30.90 -15.24 -19.22
C LEU A 53 -31.13 -16.38 -18.25
N ASP A 54 -31.03 -16.10 -16.94
CA ASP A 54 -31.05 -17.08 -15.86
C ASP A 54 -31.69 -16.46 -14.61
N PRO A 55 -32.60 -17.16 -13.91
CA PRO A 55 -33.23 -16.64 -12.68
C PRO A 55 -32.27 -16.27 -11.57
N ASP A 56 -31.10 -16.94 -11.47
CA ASP A 56 -30.12 -16.75 -10.43
C ASP A 56 -29.03 -15.71 -10.81
N LEU A 57 -29.08 -15.20 -12.03
CA LEU A 57 -28.14 -14.20 -12.55
C LEU A 57 -28.84 -12.87 -12.82
N GLU A 58 -28.13 -11.79 -12.55
CA GLU A 58 -28.49 -10.42 -12.93
C GLU A 58 -27.56 -9.96 -14.05
N THR A 59 -27.98 -10.14 -15.29
CA THR A 59 -27.14 -9.89 -16.46
C THR A 59 -27.46 -8.52 -17.05
N GLY A 60 -26.42 -7.66 -17.10
CA GLY A 60 -26.45 -6.37 -17.79
C GLY A 60 -25.71 -6.43 -19.11
N ILE A 61 -26.26 -5.76 -20.14
CA ILE A 61 -25.56 -5.50 -21.40
C ILE A 61 -25.05 -4.07 -21.40
N VAL A 62 -23.79 -3.90 -21.75
CA VAL A 62 -23.17 -2.60 -22.05
C VAL A 62 -22.99 -2.51 -23.56
N ASP A 63 -23.81 -1.66 -24.19
CA ASP A 63 -23.71 -1.37 -25.61
C ASP A 63 -22.66 -0.28 -25.82
N VAL A 64 -21.55 -0.64 -26.45
CA VAL A 64 -20.42 0.27 -26.64
C VAL A 64 -20.45 0.92 -28.03
N PRO A 65 -20.06 2.21 -28.13
CA PRO A 65 -19.95 2.87 -29.42
C PRO A 65 -18.92 2.18 -30.32
N GLY A 66 -19.21 2.09 -31.61
CA GLY A 66 -18.35 1.46 -32.60
C GLY A 66 -17.32 2.40 -33.23
N HIS A 67 -17.55 3.71 -33.19
CA HIS A 67 -16.72 4.70 -33.88
C HIS A 67 -15.43 5.02 -33.11
N GLU A 68 -14.31 5.20 -33.80
CA GLU A 68 -12.98 5.46 -33.21
C GLU A 68 -12.92 6.72 -32.32
N ASP A 69 -13.69 7.76 -32.64
CA ASP A 69 -13.79 8.98 -31.84
C ASP A 69 -14.37 8.72 -30.45
N PHE A 70 -15.17 7.67 -30.30
CA PHE A 70 -15.84 7.29 -29.06
C PHE A 70 -15.14 6.12 -28.34
N LEU A 71 -13.97 5.71 -28.81
CA LEU A 71 -13.24 4.57 -28.25
C LEU A 71 -12.94 4.72 -26.75
N LYS A 72 -12.73 5.97 -26.28
CA LYS A 72 -12.62 6.23 -24.83
C LYS A 72 -13.88 5.83 -24.04
N ASN A 73 -15.06 5.95 -24.66
CA ASN A 73 -16.32 5.52 -24.07
C ASN A 73 -16.40 4.00 -24.06
N MET A 74 -15.98 3.36 -25.16
CA MET A 74 -15.84 1.91 -25.24
C MET A 74 -14.87 1.37 -24.18
N LEU A 75 -13.69 1.96 -24.00
CA LEU A 75 -12.72 1.53 -22.98
C LEU A 75 -13.29 1.62 -21.57
N ALA A 76 -14.06 2.68 -21.28
CA ALA A 76 -14.72 2.81 -19.99
C ALA A 76 -15.79 1.72 -19.74
N GLY A 77 -16.48 1.28 -20.78
CA GLY A 77 -17.43 0.17 -20.71
C GLY A 77 -16.76 -1.21 -20.71
N ALA A 78 -15.64 -1.35 -21.42
CA ALA A 78 -14.94 -2.64 -21.59
C ALA A 78 -14.27 -3.15 -20.32
N THR A 79 -13.90 -2.27 -19.43
CA THR A 79 -13.36 -2.64 -18.12
C THR A 79 -14.48 -3.13 -17.21
N GLY A 80 -14.47 -4.41 -16.86
CA GLY A 80 -15.53 -5.04 -16.06
C GLY A 80 -16.47 -5.93 -16.86
N ILE A 81 -16.26 -6.09 -18.18
CA ILE A 81 -16.96 -7.07 -19.03
C ILE A 81 -16.52 -8.49 -18.66
N ASP A 82 -17.48 -9.38 -18.47
CA ASP A 82 -17.26 -10.81 -18.21
C ASP A 82 -17.38 -11.65 -19.48
N VAL A 83 -18.27 -11.24 -20.39
CA VAL A 83 -18.54 -11.93 -21.67
C VAL A 83 -18.58 -10.92 -22.81
N LEU A 84 -17.90 -11.19 -23.92
CA LEU A 84 -17.91 -10.34 -25.10
C LEU A 84 -18.95 -10.85 -26.11
N LEU A 85 -19.84 -9.96 -26.55
CA LEU A 85 -20.69 -10.15 -27.72
C LEU A 85 -20.05 -9.38 -28.89
N LEU A 86 -19.27 -10.09 -29.71
CA LEU A 86 -18.64 -9.52 -30.88
C LEU A 86 -19.63 -9.50 -32.04
N VAL A 87 -19.90 -8.32 -32.58
CA VAL A 87 -20.91 -8.13 -33.65
C VAL A 87 -20.17 -7.85 -34.96
N VAL A 88 -20.42 -8.71 -35.93
CA VAL A 88 -19.88 -8.62 -37.30
C VAL A 88 -21.04 -8.66 -38.28
N ALA A 89 -21.09 -7.75 -39.23
CA ALA A 89 -22.12 -7.79 -40.25
C ALA A 89 -21.73 -8.77 -41.39
N ALA A 90 -22.64 -9.66 -41.77
CA ALA A 90 -22.38 -10.67 -42.79
C ALA A 90 -22.11 -10.08 -44.18
N ASP A 91 -22.71 -8.92 -44.48
CA ASP A 91 -22.53 -8.21 -45.74
C ASP A 91 -21.18 -7.52 -45.89
N GLU A 92 -20.42 -7.31 -44.77
CA GLU A 92 -19.13 -6.58 -44.77
C GLU A 92 -17.95 -7.40 -44.21
N GLY A 93 -18.24 -8.39 -43.37
CA GLY A 93 -17.21 -9.17 -42.68
C GLY A 93 -16.46 -8.38 -41.57
N PRO A 94 -15.36 -8.91 -41.06
CA PRO A 94 -14.56 -8.25 -40.01
C PRO A 94 -13.87 -6.99 -40.51
N MET A 95 -14.24 -5.83 -39.99
CA MET A 95 -13.70 -4.51 -40.31
C MET A 95 -12.57 -4.07 -39.38
N PRO A 96 -11.77 -3.03 -39.66
CA PRO A 96 -10.64 -2.60 -38.84
C PRO A 96 -11.01 -2.36 -37.37
N GLN A 97 -12.15 -1.72 -37.09
CA GLN A 97 -12.62 -1.49 -35.72
C GLN A 97 -12.98 -2.78 -34.99
N THR A 98 -13.48 -3.80 -35.71
CA THR A 98 -13.72 -5.13 -35.14
C THR A 98 -12.42 -5.74 -34.62
N ARG A 99 -11.34 -5.62 -35.40
CA ARG A 99 -9.99 -6.08 -35.02
C ARG A 99 -9.45 -5.31 -33.81
N GLU A 100 -9.60 -3.98 -33.78
CA GLU A 100 -9.16 -3.14 -32.65
C GLU A 100 -9.93 -3.48 -31.37
N HIS A 101 -11.25 -3.62 -31.44
CA HIS A 101 -12.10 -3.99 -30.30
C HIS A 101 -11.73 -5.38 -29.75
N LEU A 102 -11.48 -6.35 -30.65
CA LEU A 102 -11.04 -7.67 -30.25
C LEU A 102 -9.65 -7.63 -29.60
N ALA A 103 -8.73 -6.84 -30.14
CA ALA A 103 -7.40 -6.64 -29.54
C ALA A 103 -7.50 -6.01 -28.12
N ILE A 104 -8.37 -5.02 -27.93
CA ILE A 104 -8.63 -4.43 -26.59
C ILE A 104 -9.20 -5.49 -25.64
N ALA A 105 -10.18 -6.28 -26.08
CA ALA A 105 -10.74 -7.37 -25.27
C ALA A 105 -9.67 -8.41 -24.87
N ARG A 106 -8.72 -8.70 -25.77
CA ARG A 106 -7.54 -9.56 -25.48
C ARG A 106 -6.64 -8.94 -24.39
N LEU A 107 -6.34 -7.65 -24.49
CA LEU A 107 -5.50 -6.94 -23.53
C LEU A 107 -6.16 -6.84 -22.14
N LEU A 108 -7.50 -6.71 -22.09
CA LEU A 108 -8.30 -6.72 -20.87
C LEU A 108 -8.59 -8.13 -20.32
N ASP A 109 -8.13 -9.21 -21.03
CA ASP A 109 -8.30 -10.62 -20.64
C ASP A 109 -9.77 -11.10 -20.64
N VAL A 110 -10.60 -10.53 -21.48
CA VAL A 110 -11.94 -11.06 -21.68
C VAL A 110 -11.83 -12.37 -22.49
N LYS A 111 -12.01 -13.49 -21.80
CA LYS A 111 -11.76 -14.84 -22.36
C LYS A 111 -12.98 -15.48 -22.99
N ARG A 112 -14.17 -15.10 -22.52
CA ARG A 112 -15.44 -15.68 -22.95
C ARG A 112 -16.14 -14.76 -23.94
N GLY A 113 -16.69 -15.32 -24.98
CA GLY A 113 -17.45 -14.54 -25.95
C GLY A 113 -18.14 -15.39 -26.99
N VAL A 114 -19.00 -14.73 -27.74
CA VAL A 114 -19.71 -15.27 -28.90
C VAL A 114 -19.72 -14.22 -29.99
N VAL A 115 -19.68 -14.64 -31.25
CA VAL A 115 -19.84 -13.75 -32.39
C VAL A 115 -21.26 -13.81 -32.89
N ALA A 116 -21.91 -12.66 -32.99
CA ALA A 116 -23.14 -12.49 -33.70
C ALA A 116 -22.84 -12.01 -35.13
N LEU A 117 -23.05 -12.87 -36.12
CA LEU A 117 -22.90 -12.52 -37.52
C LEU A 117 -24.26 -11.94 -38.01
N THR A 118 -24.37 -10.61 -37.91
CA THR A 118 -25.62 -9.88 -38.14
C THR A 118 -25.93 -9.67 -39.61
N LYS A 119 -27.13 -9.16 -39.90
CA LYS A 119 -27.63 -8.92 -41.28
C LYS A 119 -27.60 -10.18 -42.15
N SER A 120 -27.77 -11.37 -41.56
CA SER A 120 -27.80 -12.65 -42.28
C SER A 120 -28.93 -12.72 -43.32
N ASP A 121 -29.96 -11.92 -43.14
CA ASP A 121 -31.08 -11.77 -44.08
C ASP A 121 -30.74 -11.00 -45.37
N ARG A 122 -29.57 -10.37 -45.45
CA ARG A 122 -29.13 -9.56 -46.60
C ARG A 122 -28.20 -10.28 -47.55
N VAL A 123 -27.73 -11.46 -47.18
CA VAL A 123 -26.72 -12.23 -47.93
C VAL A 123 -27.28 -13.62 -48.27
N ASP A 124 -26.77 -14.22 -49.34
CA ASP A 124 -27.02 -15.61 -49.67
C ASP A 124 -26.18 -16.60 -48.84
N ALA A 125 -26.42 -17.88 -49.01
CA ALA A 125 -25.72 -18.93 -48.23
C ALA A 125 -24.21 -18.97 -48.48
N GLU A 126 -23.77 -18.73 -49.73
CA GLU A 126 -22.34 -18.75 -50.11
C GLU A 126 -21.60 -17.57 -49.47
N TRP A 127 -22.19 -16.39 -49.50
CA TRP A 127 -21.65 -15.21 -48.85
C TRP A 127 -21.61 -15.32 -47.33
N LEU A 128 -22.66 -15.92 -46.73
CA LEU A 128 -22.74 -16.18 -45.30
C LEU A 128 -21.62 -17.14 -44.85
N GLU A 129 -21.32 -18.19 -45.63
CA GLU A 129 -20.23 -19.12 -45.40
C GLU A 129 -18.87 -18.39 -45.44
N LEU A 130 -18.60 -17.56 -46.46
CA LEU A 130 -17.39 -16.76 -46.59
C LEU A 130 -17.21 -15.80 -45.42
N ALA A 131 -18.27 -15.09 -45.00
CA ALA A 131 -18.20 -14.19 -43.86
C ALA A 131 -17.92 -14.95 -42.55
N THR A 132 -18.48 -16.16 -42.41
CA THR A 132 -18.21 -17.06 -41.28
C THR A 132 -16.77 -17.49 -41.26
N GLU A 133 -16.21 -17.93 -42.40
CA GLU A 133 -14.81 -18.35 -42.54
C GLU A 133 -13.85 -17.23 -42.24
N THR A 134 -14.02 -16.04 -42.82
CA THR A 134 -13.20 -14.85 -42.56
C THR A 134 -13.26 -14.42 -41.09
N THR A 135 -14.41 -14.58 -40.47
CA THR A 135 -14.57 -14.29 -39.04
C THR A 135 -13.85 -15.35 -38.18
N ARG A 136 -13.88 -16.62 -38.61
CA ARG A 136 -13.16 -17.71 -37.97
C ARG A 136 -11.65 -17.49 -38.01
N GLU A 137 -11.10 -17.12 -39.16
CA GLU A 137 -9.68 -16.76 -39.33
C GLU A 137 -9.25 -15.67 -38.35
N LEU A 138 -10.07 -14.62 -38.18
CA LEU A 138 -9.79 -13.56 -37.20
C LEU A 138 -9.76 -14.09 -35.75
N LEU A 139 -10.60 -15.04 -35.38
CA LEU A 139 -10.61 -15.63 -34.05
C LEU A 139 -9.40 -16.56 -33.85
N ASP A 140 -9.01 -17.30 -34.87
CA ASP A 140 -7.91 -18.29 -34.83
C ASP A 140 -6.53 -17.64 -34.66
N GLU A 141 -6.39 -16.33 -34.92
CA GLU A 141 -5.21 -15.57 -34.52
C GLU A 141 -4.91 -15.64 -33.00
N ASP A 142 -5.89 -16.06 -32.20
CA ASP A 142 -5.75 -16.21 -30.75
C ASP A 142 -6.40 -17.53 -30.29
N SER A 143 -5.58 -18.50 -29.92
CA SER A 143 -6.02 -19.82 -29.46
C SER A 143 -7.06 -19.80 -28.34
N ALA A 144 -7.05 -18.78 -27.49
CA ALA A 144 -8.05 -18.61 -26.42
C ALA A 144 -9.45 -18.28 -26.96
N ARG A 145 -9.59 -17.87 -28.22
CA ARG A 145 -10.85 -17.45 -28.87
C ARG A 145 -11.25 -18.30 -30.06
N ALA A 146 -10.37 -19.19 -30.51
CA ALA A 146 -10.64 -20.10 -31.61
C ALA A 146 -11.91 -20.95 -31.39
N SER A 147 -12.28 -21.21 -30.14
CA SER A 147 -13.50 -21.95 -29.75
C SER A 147 -14.76 -21.10 -29.66
N TRP A 148 -14.71 -19.78 -29.90
CA TRP A 148 -15.91 -18.96 -29.84
C TRP A 148 -16.91 -19.34 -30.94
N GLU A 149 -18.14 -19.47 -30.53
CA GLU A 149 -19.23 -19.77 -31.46
C GLU A 149 -19.50 -18.57 -32.36
N ILE A 150 -19.82 -18.82 -33.63
CA ILE A 150 -20.29 -17.80 -34.59
C ILE A 150 -21.75 -18.15 -34.91
N VAL A 151 -22.65 -17.24 -34.55
CA VAL A 151 -24.10 -17.41 -34.69
C VAL A 151 -24.61 -16.41 -35.74
N PRO A 152 -25.07 -16.87 -36.91
CA PRO A 152 -25.77 -15.99 -37.87
C PRO A 152 -27.09 -15.52 -37.27
N VAL A 153 -27.34 -14.18 -37.36
CA VAL A 153 -28.54 -13.56 -36.80
C VAL A 153 -29.10 -12.46 -37.70
N SER A 154 -30.39 -12.31 -37.69
CA SER A 154 -31.05 -11.13 -38.22
C SER A 154 -31.88 -10.43 -37.14
N SER A 155 -31.57 -9.18 -36.86
CA SER A 155 -32.36 -8.36 -35.93
C SER A 155 -33.73 -7.97 -36.54
N VAL A 156 -33.89 -8.10 -37.85
CA VAL A 156 -35.11 -7.76 -38.60
C VAL A 156 -36.08 -8.96 -38.63
N THR A 157 -35.59 -10.12 -39.10
CA THR A 157 -36.41 -11.34 -39.19
C THR A 157 -36.47 -12.10 -37.86
N ARG A 158 -35.59 -11.79 -36.92
CA ARG A 158 -35.38 -12.46 -35.64
C ARG A 158 -34.81 -13.88 -35.74
N GLU A 159 -34.38 -14.29 -36.92
CA GLU A 159 -33.69 -15.56 -37.13
C GLU A 159 -32.37 -15.57 -36.33
N GLY A 160 -32.03 -16.71 -35.71
CA GLY A 160 -30.82 -16.91 -34.92
C GLY A 160 -30.79 -16.24 -33.53
N ILE A 161 -31.75 -15.35 -33.19
CA ILE A 161 -31.78 -14.62 -31.92
C ILE A 161 -31.89 -15.57 -30.72
N GLU A 162 -32.75 -16.61 -30.78
CA GLU A 162 -32.87 -17.58 -29.68
C GLU A 162 -31.64 -18.48 -29.55
N THR A 163 -30.99 -18.82 -30.67
CA THR A 163 -29.69 -19.54 -30.64
C THR A 163 -28.64 -18.69 -29.94
N LEU A 164 -28.50 -17.42 -30.32
CA LEU A 164 -27.58 -16.48 -29.69
C LEU A 164 -27.86 -16.32 -28.19
N ARG A 165 -29.16 -16.25 -27.82
CA ARG A 165 -29.59 -16.16 -26.42
C ARG A 165 -29.15 -17.40 -25.61
N SER A 166 -29.29 -18.60 -26.18
CA SER A 166 -28.85 -19.86 -25.57
C SER A 166 -27.35 -19.93 -25.41
N SER A 167 -26.57 -19.47 -26.42
CA SER A 167 -25.13 -19.39 -26.37
C SER A 167 -24.68 -18.42 -25.27
N LEU A 168 -25.29 -17.23 -25.16
CA LEU A 168 -25.03 -16.27 -24.10
C LEU A 168 -25.36 -16.86 -22.71
N GLN A 169 -26.48 -17.57 -22.57
CA GLN A 169 -26.84 -18.23 -21.31
C GLN A 169 -25.81 -19.23 -20.86
N SER A 170 -25.28 -20.06 -21.77
CA SER A 170 -24.24 -21.02 -21.50
C SER A 170 -22.91 -20.34 -21.07
N LEU A 171 -22.56 -19.23 -21.71
CA LEU A 171 -21.35 -18.47 -21.40
C LEU A 171 -21.42 -17.82 -20.02
N VAL A 172 -22.55 -17.18 -19.66
CA VAL A 172 -22.69 -16.48 -18.36
C VAL A 172 -22.75 -17.47 -17.20
N ALA A 173 -23.31 -18.67 -17.38
CA ALA A 173 -23.32 -19.71 -16.35
C ALA A 173 -21.91 -20.11 -15.91
N GLY A 174 -20.94 -20.09 -16.84
CA GLY A 174 -19.56 -20.44 -16.58
C GLY A 174 -18.69 -19.30 -16.02
N VAL A 175 -19.18 -18.08 -15.84
CA VAL A 175 -18.39 -16.96 -15.29
C VAL A 175 -18.11 -17.18 -13.80
N GLN A 176 -16.87 -17.00 -13.38
CA GLN A 176 -16.50 -17.10 -11.97
C GLN A 176 -17.05 -15.93 -11.17
N ARG A 177 -17.48 -16.20 -9.93
CA ARG A 177 -17.99 -15.18 -9.01
C ARG A 177 -16.87 -14.21 -8.64
N ARG A 178 -17.12 -12.91 -8.70
CA ARG A 178 -16.23 -11.89 -8.14
C ARG A 178 -16.40 -11.89 -6.61
N SER A 179 -15.32 -11.62 -5.89
CA SER A 179 -15.36 -11.59 -4.43
C SER A 179 -16.15 -10.38 -3.93
N GLU A 180 -17.14 -10.64 -3.08
CA GLU A 180 -17.90 -9.61 -2.35
C GLU A 180 -17.18 -9.18 -1.07
N ASP A 181 -16.31 -10.05 -0.53
CA ASP A 181 -15.52 -9.81 0.68
C ASP A 181 -14.18 -9.11 0.37
N ASP A 182 -14.07 -8.46 -0.79
CA ASP A 182 -12.92 -7.68 -1.20
C ASP A 182 -13.15 -6.19 -0.91
N LEU A 183 -12.11 -5.38 -1.08
CA LEU A 183 -12.18 -3.92 -0.99
C LEU A 183 -13.14 -3.37 -2.05
N PHE A 184 -14.05 -2.48 -1.66
CA PHE A 184 -14.99 -1.88 -2.58
C PHE A 184 -14.32 -0.89 -3.52
N ARG A 185 -14.64 -1.00 -4.82
CA ARG A 185 -14.20 -0.06 -5.85
C ARG A 185 -15.23 0.07 -6.97
N LEU A 186 -15.61 1.32 -7.26
CA LEU A 186 -16.52 1.67 -8.35
C LEU A 186 -15.94 2.84 -9.17
N PRO A 187 -15.42 2.58 -10.38
CA PRO A 187 -15.11 3.63 -11.34
C PRO A 187 -16.38 4.30 -11.84
N VAL A 188 -16.43 5.63 -11.78
CA VAL A 188 -17.59 6.42 -12.21
C VAL A 188 -17.57 6.62 -13.72
N ASP A 189 -18.64 6.23 -14.39
CA ASP A 189 -18.85 6.47 -15.82
C ASP A 189 -19.69 7.71 -16.10
N ARG A 190 -20.63 8.07 -15.22
CA ARG A 190 -21.45 9.29 -15.30
C ARG A 190 -21.71 9.89 -13.93
N SER A 191 -21.84 11.21 -13.90
CA SER A 191 -22.29 11.99 -12.75
C SER A 191 -23.36 12.99 -13.16
N PHE A 192 -24.40 13.11 -12.38
CA PHE A 192 -25.50 14.07 -12.62
C PHE A 192 -26.22 14.43 -11.32
N SER A 193 -26.95 15.53 -11.35
CA SER A 193 -27.77 15.97 -10.22
C SER A 193 -29.23 15.67 -10.45
N ILE A 194 -29.88 15.06 -9.46
CA ILE A 194 -31.33 14.83 -9.46
C ILE A 194 -31.98 15.69 -8.39
N ARG A 195 -33.00 16.46 -8.77
CA ARG A 195 -33.76 17.32 -7.85
C ARG A 195 -34.36 16.47 -6.71
N GLY A 196 -34.05 16.83 -5.46
CA GLY A 196 -34.48 16.11 -4.25
C GLY A 196 -33.61 14.92 -3.84
N THR A 197 -32.81 14.35 -4.73
CA THR A 197 -31.88 13.25 -4.44
C THR A 197 -30.45 13.73 -4.21
N GLY A 198 -30.04 14.78 -4.93
CA GLY A 198 -28.68 15.30 -4.89
C GLY A 198 -27.80 14.70 -6.01
N THR A 199 -26.53 14.52 -5.71
CA THR A 199 -25.55 13.95 -6.66
C THR A 199 -25.77 12.45 -6.83
N VAL A 200 -25.92 12.01 -8.07
CA VAL A 200 -26.01 10.58 -8.43
C VAL A 200 -24.87 10.27 -9.38
N VAL A 201 -24.14 9.22 -9.07
CA VAL A 201 -23.10 8.66 -9.95
C VAL A 201 -23.48 7.27 -10.41
N THR A 202 -23.03 6.89 -11.58
CA THR A 202 -23.20 5.52 -12.10
C THR A 202 -21.85 4.90 -12.40
N GLY A 203 -21.79 3.56 -12.29
CA GLY A 203 -20.60 2.77 -12.58
C GLY A 203 -20.83 1.29 -12.34
N THR A 204 -19.89 0.47 -12.78
CA THR A 204 -19.86 -0.96 -12.45
C THR A 204 -19.02 -1.19 -11.21
N VAL A 205 -19.53 -1.91 -10.23
CA VAL A 205 -18.77 -2.32 -9.04
C VAL A 205 -17.73 -3.35 -9.47
N TRP A 206 -16.46 -2.99 -9.37
CA TRP A 206 -15.35 -3.87 -9.79
C TRP A 206 -15.01 -4.91 -8.74
N SER A 207 -15.07 -4.54 -7.47
CA SER A 207 -14.78 -5.41 -6.32
C SER A 207 -15.56 -4.98 -5.09
N GLY A 208 -15.72 -5.89 -4.15
CA GLY A 208 -16.37 -5.63 -2.87
C GLY A 208 -17.87 -5.40 -2.96
N CYS A 209 -18.42 -4.79 -1.93
CA CYS A 209 -19.84 -4.51 -1.76
C CYS A 209 -20.04 -3.14 -1.13
N VAL A 210 -21.08 -2.41 -1.52
CA VAL A 210 -21.50 -1.13 -0.94
C VAL A 210 -22.93 -1.22 -0.41
N ARG A 211 -23.19 -0.55 0.72
CA ARG A 211 -24.48 -0.49 1.40
C ARG A 211 -24.98 0.94 1.54
N VAL A 212 -26.29 1.08 1.61
CA VAL A 212 -26.89 2.37 1.97
C VAL A 212 -26.42 2.76 3.38
N GLY A 213 -25.93 3.98 3.53
CA GLY A 213 -25.36 4.50 4.76
C GLY A 213 -23.84 4.46 4.83
N ASP A 214 -23.16 3.70 3.98
CA ASP A 214 -21.71 3.66 3.92
C ASP A 214 -21.12 5.04 3.61
N THR A 215 -19.93 5.28 4.13
CA THR A 215 -19.12 6.47 3.78
C THR A 215 -18.01 6.03 2.84
N LEU A 216 -18.00 6.60 1.64
CA LEU A 216 -17.02 6.32 0.60
C LEU A 216 -16.09 7.51 0.40
N ARG A 217 -14.88 7.23 -0.06
CA ARG A 217 -13.92 8.24 -0.51
C ARG A 217 -13.99 8.37 -2.02
N LEU A 218 -13.87 9.60 -2.49
CA LEU A 218 -13.87 9.95 -3.91
C LEU A 218 -12.46 10.32 -4.35
N PHE A 219 -11.96 9.66 -5.38
CA PHE A 219 -10.72 10.02 -6.05
C PHE A 219 -11.03 10.51 -7.49
N PRO A 220 -10.33 11.55 -8.05
CA PRO A 220 -9.29 12.38 -7.45
C PRO A 220 -9.86 13.33 -6.37
N GLY A 221 -8.98 13.84 -5.55
CA GLY A 221 -9.32 14.56 -4.33
C GLY A 221 -9.24 13.64 -3.12
N ASP A 222 -9.96 13.87 -2.12
CA ASP A 222 -10.11 13.01 -0.93
C ASP A 222 -11.43 13.31 -0.22
N ALA A 223 -12.44 13.70 -1.01
CA ALA A 223 -13.75 14.01 -0.48
C ALA A 223 -14.43 12.73 0.03
N SER A 224 -15.07 12.83 1.19
CA SER A 224 -15.93 11.78 1.71
C SER A 224 -17.38 12.03 1.31
N ALA A 225 -18.05 10.99 0.81
CA ALA A 225 -19.44 11.02 0.42
C ALA A 225 -20.20 9.88 1.09
N ARG A 226 -21.38 10.20 1.66
CA ARG A 226 -22.25 9.16 2.24
C ARG A 226 -23.23 8.65 1.20
N VAL A 227 -23.38 7.34 1.16
CA VAL A 227 -24.36 6.66 0.29
C VAL A 227 -25.76 6.84 0.87
N ARG A 228 -26.60 7.59 0.15
CA ARG A 228 -28.01 7.84 0.51
C ARG A 228 -28.94 6.77 -0.05
N GLY A 229 -28.62 6.21 -1.21
CA GLY A 229 -29.42 5.21 -1.89
C GLY A 229 -28.64 4.54 -3.01
N LEU A 230 -29.08 3.33 -3.34
CA LEU A 230 -28.50 2.49 -4.39
C LEU A 230 -29.62 2.00 -5.30
N GLN A 231 -29.37 1.95 -6.61
CA GLN A 231 -30.31 1.38 -7.60
C GLN A 231 -29.56 0.53 -8.62
N VAL A 232 -30.17 -0.60 -8.98
CA VAL A 232 -29.72 -1.47 -10.08
C VAL A 232 -30.90 -1.65 -11.01
N HIS A 233 -30.73 -1.29 -12.28
CA HIS A 233 -31.84 -1.30 -13.29
C HIS A 233 -33.12 -0.59 -12.82
N GLU A 234 -32.94 0.59 -12.16
CA GLU A 234 -34.01 1.42 -11.58
C GLU A 234 -34.64 0.84 -10.28
N ASP A 235 -34.33 -0.40 -9.90
CA ASP A 235 -34.81 -1.02 -8.68
C ASP A 235 -33.96 -0.56 -7.48
N PRO A 236 -34.56 0.00 -6.41
CA PRO A 236 -33.84 0.32 -5.17
C PRO A 236 -33.26 -0.94 -4.51
N ARG A 237 -32.02 -0.83 -4.03
CA ARG A 237 -31.29 -1.92 -3.33
C ARG A 237 -30.71 -1.43 -2.01
N PRO A 238 -30.73 -2.24 -0.94
CA PRO A 238 -30.03 -1.91 0.31
C PRO A 238 -28.51 -2.06 0.18
N GLN A 239 -28.06 -2.94 -0.71
CA GLN A 239 -26.65 -3.21 -1.02
C GLN A 239 -26.44 -3.59 -2.48
N VAL A 240 -25.23 -3.36 -2.99
CA VAL A 240 -24.80 -3.77 -4.33
C VAL A 240 -23.39 -4.33 -4.27
N ALA A 241 -23.22 -5.53 -4.80
CA ALA A 241 -21.95 -6.24 -4.85
C ALA A 241 -21.27 -6.15 -6.22
N ALA A 242 -20.03 -6.61 -6.29
CA ALA A 242 -19.21 -6.68 -7.50
C ALA A 242 -19.91 -7.36 -8.68
N GLY A 243 -19.63 -6.89 -9.90
CA GLY A 243 -20.21 -7.38 -11.15
C GLY A 243 -21.54 -6.71 -11.53
N ARG A 244 -22.06 -5.80 -10.72
CA ARG A 244 -23.30 -5.06 -11.02
C ARG A 244 -23.00 -3.62 -11.38
N ARG A 245 -23.70 -3.13 -12.38
CA ARG A 245 -23.77 -1.71 -12.65
C ARG A 245 -24.87 -1.08 -11.81
N CYS A 246 -24.52 0.00 -11.08
CA CYS A 246 -25.47 0.66 -10.20
C CYS A 246 -25.41 2.19 -10.30
N ALA A 247 -26.49 2.80 -9.86
CA ALA A 247 -26.55 4.22 -9.53
C ALA A 247 -26.39 4.38 -8.01
N VAL A 248 -25.50 5.27 -7.61
CA VAL A 248 -25.20 5.59 -6.21
C VAL A 248 -25.57 7.04 -5.95
N ALA A 249 -26.58 7.26 -5.12
CA ALA A 249 -26.94 8.59 -4.66
C ALA A 249 -26.02 9.00 -3.48
N LEU A 250 -25.34 10.12 -3.62
CA LEU A 250 -24.30 10.60 -2.70
C LEU A 250 -24.73 11.89 -1.99
N VAL A 251 -24.35 12.00 -0.72
CA VAL A 251 -24.47 13.22 0.08
C VAL A 251 -23.06 13.65 0.51
N GLY A 252 -22.81 14.96 0.52
CA GLY A 252 -21.53 15.54 0.92
C GLY A 252 -20.63 15.94 -0.25
N VAL A 253 -21.02 15.64 -1.50
CA VAL A 253 -20.30 16.04 -2.72
C VAL A 253 -21.28 16.65 -3.73
N SER A 254 -20.83 17.64 -4.51
CA SER A 254 -21.58 18.19 -5.64
C SER A 254 -21.34 17.36 -6.91
N ALA A 255 -22.29 17.39 -7.84
CA ALA A 255 -22.13 16.66 -9.11
C ALA A 255 -20.94 17.16 -9.93
N ASP A 256 -20.65 18.46 -9.87
CA ASP A 256 -19.52 19.09 -10.57
C ASP A 256 -18.16 18.69 -9.99
N ALA A 257 -18.12 18.20 -8.74
CA ALA A 257 -16.91 17.67 -8.12
C ALA A 257 -16.62 16.20 -8.50
N VAL A 258 -17.56 15.55 -9.18
CA VAL A 258 -17.42 14.14 -9.58
C VAL A 258 -17.41 14.05 -11.11
N GLU A 259 -16.22 13.89 -11.64
CA GLU A 259 -16.03 13.75 -13.08
C GLU A 259 -16.07 12.28 -13.51
N ARG A 260 -16.30 12.04 -14.79
CA ARG A 260 -16.00 10.74 -15.39
C ARG A 260 -14.53 10.39 -15.18
N GLY A 261 -14.24 9.19 -14.70
CA GLY A 261 -12.89 8.79 -14.31
C GLY A 261 -12.60 8.96 -12.83
N SER A 262 -13.54 9.54 -12.07
CA SER A 262 -13.51 9.44 -10.62
C SER A 262 -13.74 8.01 -10.17
N VAL A 263 -13.26 7.66 -8.98
CA VAL A 263 -13.42 6.33 -8.39
C VAL A 263 -13.92 6.45 -6.97
N LEU A 264 -14.99 5.71 -6.65
CA LEU A 264 -15.46 5.55 -5.27
C LEU A 264 -14.83 4.32 -4.63
N VAL A 265 -14.34 4.47 -3.40
CA VAL A 265 -13.72 3.39 -2.61
C VAL A 265 -14.12 3.47 -1.14
N ASP A 266 -14.01 2.35 -0.42
CA ASP A 266 -14.48 2.20 0.96
C ASP A 266 -13.43 2.54 2.03
N ARG A 267 -12.12 2.46 1.71
CA ARG A 267 -11.06 2.48 2.71
C ARG A 267 -9.91 3.42 2.37
N ALA A 268 -9.15 3.79 3.42
CA ALA A 268 -7.99 4.67 3.33
C ALA A 268 -6.75 4.00 2.70
N GLU A 269 -6.75 2.68 2.61
CA GLU A 269 -5.68 1.88 2.00
C GLU A 269 -5.59 2.09 0.49
N TRP A 270 -6.67 2.52 -0.14
CA TRP A 270 -6.66 2.99 -1.51
C TRP A 270 -5.90 4.32 -1.60
N ARG A 271 -4.73 4.29 -2.22
CA ARG A 271 -3.91 5.48 -2.43
C ARG A 271 -3.65 5.68 -3.91
N PRO A 272 -3.69 6.94 -4.38
CA PRO A 272 -3.26 7.26 -5.73
C PRO A 272 -1.77 7.01 -5.89
N SER A 273 -1.36 6.62 -7.09
CA SER A 273 0.03 6.34 -7.45
C SER A 273 0.43 7.18 -8.66
N ASP A 274 1.65 7.73 -8.64
CA ASP A 274 2.25 8.49 -9.74
C ASP A 274 3.14 7.60 -10.62
N ARG A 275 3.44 6.38 -10.19
CA ARG A 275 4.29 5.44 -10.92
C ARG A 275 3.71 4.03 -10.84
N LEU A 276 3.66 3.35 -11.98
CA LEU A 276 3.16 1.99 -12.06
C LEU A 276 4.23 1.06 -12.62
N GLY A 277 4.64 0.06 -11.84
CA GLY A 277 5.42 -1.08 -12.31
C GLY A 277 4.51 -2.05 -13.05
N VAL A 278 4.83 -2.35 -14.30
CA VAL A 278 3.90 -3.05 -15.20
C VAL A 278 4.57 -4.14 -16.01
N ARG A 279 3.79 -5.17 -16.36
CA ARG A 279 4.07 -6.04 -17.50
C ARG A 279 3.37 -5.47 -18.71
N LEU A 280 4.12 -4.86 -19.62
CA LEU A 280 3.60 -4.31 -20.88
C LEU A 280 3.62 -5.40 -21.95
N ARG A 281 2.54 -5.49 -22.75
CA ARG A 281 2.44 -6.28 -23.97
C ARG A 281 2.15 -5.35 -25.14
N ALA A 282 3.10 -5.23 -26.07
CA ALA A 282 2.92 -4.47 -27.30
C ALA A 282 2.08 -5.27 -28.31
N LEU A 283 1.21 -4.62 -29.07
CA LEU A 283 0.48 -5.26 -30.17
C LEU A 283 1.42 -5.57 -31.35
N GLY A 284 1.22 -6.74 -32.00
CA GLY A 284 2.06 -7.21 -33.08
C GLY A 284 1.87 -6.47 -34.42
N ALA A 285 0.65 -5.95 -34.68
CA ALA A 285 0.32 -5.26 -35.93
C ALA A 285 0.84 -3.82 -36.00
N ARG A 286 2.11 -3.59 -35.62
CA ARG A 286 2.71 -2.25 -35.53
C ARG A 286 4.05 -2.21 -36.25
N ASP A 287 4.33 -1.07 -36.88
CA ASP A 287 5.57 -0.86 -37.62
C ASP A 287 6.71 -0.28 -36.75
N ARG A 288 6.42 0.16 -35.52
CA ARG A 288 7.38 0.89 -34.69
C ARG A 288 7.46 0.33 -33.27
N PRO A 289 8.69 0.20 -32.72
CA PRO A 289 8.89 -0.19 -31.32
C PRO A 289 8.44 0.93 -30.37
N LEU A 290 8.17 0.55 -29.11
CA LEU A 290 7.96 1.48 -28.00
C LEU A 290 9.31 1.84 -27.40
N THR A 291 9.62 3.14 -27.32
CA THR A 291 10.93 3.62 -26.88
C THR A 291 10.89 4.18 -25.45
N HIS A 292 12.04 4.13 -24.79
CA HIS A 292 12.22 4.76 -23.48
C HIS A 292 11.93 6.27 -23.55
N GLY A 293 11.24 6.82 -22.54
CA GLY A 293 10.83 8.22 -22.46
C GLY A 293 9.61 8.58 -23.31
N GLN A 294 9.07 7.65 -24.10
CA GLN A 294 7.91 7.88 -24.96
C GLN A 294 6.67 8.27 -24.14
N ARG A 295 5.98 9.32 -24.60
CA ARG A 295 4.73 9.79 -24.00
C ARG A 295 3.56 9.00 -24.57
N LEU A 296 2.73 8.45 -23.67
CA LEU A 296 1.62 7.56 -24.00
C LEU A 296 0.35 7.97 -23.23
N ARG A 297 -0.81 7.55 -23.74
CA ARG A 297 -2.08 7.61 -23.03
C ARG A 297 -2.30 6.28 -22.32
N VAL A 298 -2.68 6.34 -21.04
CA VAL A 298 -3.04 5.19 -20.19
C VAL A 298 -4.51 5.28 -19.86
N TYR A 299 -5.25 4.21 -20.16
CA TYR A 299 -6.66 4.09 -19.85
C TYR A 299 -6.85 2.99 -18.79
N LEU A 300 -7.24 3.40 -17.59
CA LEU A 300 -7.60 2.49 -16.50
C LEU A 300 -9.05 2.76 -16.07
N GLY A 301 -9.93 1.80 -16.29
CA GLY A 301 -11.36 2.00 -16.08
C GLY A 301 -11.88 3.14 -16.94
N THR A 302 -12.51 4.10 -16.27
CA THR A 302 -13.10 5.27 -16.91
C THR A 302 -12.14 6.46 -17.02
N ARG A 303 -10.92 6.33 -16.47
CA ARG A 303 -9.94 7.42 -16.39
C ARG A 303 -8.85 7.31 -17.46
N GLU A 304 -8.53 8.45 -18.06
CA GLU A 304 -7.40 8.64 -18.98
C GLU A 304 -6.35 9.51 -18.30
N VAL A 305 -5.08 9.09 -18.38
CA VAL A 305 -3.94 9.91 -17.95
C VAL A 305 -2.79 9.77 -18.95
N MET A 306 -1.93 10.78 -19.00
CA MET A 306 -0.69 10.72 -19.74
C MET A 306 0.41 10.09 -18.90
N ALA A 307 1.30 9.33 -19.55
CA ALA A 307 2.44 8.71 -18.90
C ALA A 307 3.69 8.74 -19.78
N ARG A 308 4.85 8.64 -19.16
CA ARG A 308 6.13 8.36 -19.82
C ARG A 308 6.56 6.93 -19.55
N LEU A 309 6.95 6.25 -20.62
CA LEU A 309 7.41 4.85 -20.56
C LEU A 309 8.89 4.79 -20.14
N HIS A 310 9.17 4.06 -19.07
CA HIS A 310 10.54 3.74 -18.67
C HIS A 310 10.77 2.22 -18.81
N THR A 311 11.63 1.86 -19.76
CA THR A 311 12.03 0.47 -20.01
C THR A 311 13.33 0.15 -19.29
N ALA A 312 13.57 -1.13 -18.99
CA ALA A 312 14.84 -1.60 -18.45
C ALA A 312 15.97 -1.31 -19.47
N ASP A 313 17.12 -0.88 -18.98
CA ASP A 313 18.31 -0.57 -19.79
C ASP A 313 18.05 0.38 -20.98
N ARG A 314 16.93 1.12 -20.92
CA ARG A 314 16.44 1.96 -22.02
C ARG A 314 16.20 1.23 -23.35
N ALA A 315 16.14 -0.11 -23.31
CA ALA A 315 15.88 -0.91 -24.49
C ALA A 315 14.47 -0.67 -25.06
N PRO A 316 14.29 -0.65 -26.39
CA PRO A 316 12.99 -0.55 -27.01
C PRO A 316 12.20 -1.87 -26.83
N ILE A 317 10.88 -1.80 -26.82
CA ILE A 317 9.97 -2.96 -26.82
C ILE A 317 9.46 -3.12 -28.24
N LEU A 318 9.76 -4.27 -28.86
CA LEU A 318 9.37 -4.54 -30.24
C LEU A 318 7.86 -4.90 -30.34
N PRO A 319 7.26 -4.76 -31.53
CA PRO A 319 5.90 -5.20 -31.79
C PRO A 319 5.71 -6.68 -31.44
N GLY A 320 4.62 -7.01 -30.73
CA GLY A 320 4.32 -8.37 -30.26
C GLY A 320 5.04 -8.80 -28.98
N GLU A 321 6.06 -8.08 -28.56
CA GLU A 321 6.80 -8.41 -27.34
C GLU A 321 6.08 -8.01 -26.05
N ALA A 322 6.49 -8.69 -24.97
CA ALA A 322 6.11 -8.35 -23.61
C ALA A 322 7.35 -8.07 -22.76
N ALA A 323 7.36 -6.92 -22.09
CA ALA A 323 8.48 -6.48 -21.27
C ALA A 323 8.01 -5.91 -19.92
N TRP A 324 8.92 -5.87 -18.97
CA TRP A 324 8.75 -5.11 -17.73
C TRP A 324 9.08 -3.66 -17.97
N ALA A 325 8.27 -2.77 -17.40
CA ALA A 325 8.44 -1.33 -17.56
C ALA A 325 7.87 -0.59 -16.35
N VAL A 326 8.17 0.70 -16.28
CA VAL A 326 7.51 1.63 -15.36
C VAL A 326 6.83 2.71 -16.19
N LEU A 327 5.58 3.00 -15.85
CA LEU A 327 4.84 4.14 -16.35
C LEU A 327 4.92 5.26 -15.31
N ALA A 328 5.60 6.37 -15.63
CA ALA A 328 5.57 7.59 -14.84
C ALA A 328 4.39 8.44 -15.31
N LEU A 329 3.40 8.61 -14.45
CA LEU A 329 2.13 9.25 -14.75
C LEU A 329 2.24 10.77 -14.63
N GLU A 330 1.55 11.52 -15.49
CA GLU A 330 1.46 12.99 -15.40
C GLU A 330 0.36 13.46 -14.44
N ALA A 331 -0.52 12.54 -14.02
CA ALA A 331 -1.51 12.72 -12.96
C ALA A 331 -1.71 11.39 -12.24
N PRO A 332 -1.94 11.40 -10.93
CA PRO A 332 -2.06 10.16 -10.16
C PRO A 332 -3.28 9.33 -10.58
N LEU A 333 -3.13 8.01 -10.54
CA LEU A 333 -4.20 7.02 -10.74
C LEU A 333 -4.47 6.24 -9.47
N LEU A 334 -5.73 5.95 -9.21
CA LEU A 334 -6.12 4.97 -8.22
C LEU A 334 -6.11 3.58 -8.88
N ALA A 335 -5.06 2.83 -8.58
CA ALA A 335 -4.81 1.54 -9.17
C ALA A 335 -4.62 0.46 -8.10
N ARG A 336 -4.69 -0.79 -8.53
CA ARG A 336 -4.44 -1.99 -7.74
C ARG A 336 -3.51 -2.91 -8.52
N ALA A 337 -2.67 -3.66 -7.84
CA ALA A 337 -1.92 -4.72 -8.53
C ALA A 337 -2.89 -5.68 -9.23
N ARG A 338 -2.46 -6.23 -10.36
CA ARG A 338 -3.23 -7.07 -11.29
C ARG A 338 -4.27 -6.34 -12.13
N ASP A 339 -4.53 -5.04 -11.88
CA ASP A 339 -5.34 -4.23 -12.79
C ASP A 339 -4.75 -4.22 -14.20
N ARG A 340 -5.63 -4.10 -15.18
CA ARG A 340 -5.28 -4.04 -16.60
C ARG A 340 -5.61 -2.65 -17.12
N ALA A 341 -4.69 -2.09 -17.89
CA ALA A 341 -4.88 -0.81 -18.55
C ALA A 341 -4.50 -0.90 -20.03
N ILE A 342 -5.13 -0.08 -20.84
CA ILE A 342 -4.85 0.02 -22.27
C ILE A 342 -3.90 1.18 -22.51
N LEU A 343 -2.94 0.95 -23.37
CA LEU A 343 -2.01 1.98 -23.85
C LEU A 343 -2.35 2.41 -25.26
N ARG A 344 -2.37 3.74 -25.46
CA ARG A 344 -2.55 4.34 -26.80
C ARG A 344 -1.46 5.37 -27.08
N PHE A 345 -1.16 5.60 -28.34
CA PHE A 345 -0.30 6.69 -28.74
C PHE A 345 -0.91 8.04 -28.38
N TYR A 346 -0.03 9.01 -28.19
CA TYR A 346 -0.43 10.39 -28.01
C TYR A 346 -1.03 10.96 -29.31
N SER A 347 -0.32 10.77 -30.45
CA SER A 347 -0.76 11.23 -31.78
C SER A 347 -0.01 10.45 -32.88
N PRO A 348 -0.69 9.95 -33.91
CA PRO A 348 -2.16 9.73 -33.97
C PRO A 348 -2.61 8.76 -32.89
N VAL A 349 -3.85 8.91 -32.42
CA VAL A 349 -4.39 8.10 -31.34
C VAL A 349 -4.72 6.71 -31.86
N SER A 350 -3.90 5.71 -31.56
CA SER A 350 -4.12 4.30 -31.89
C SER A 350 -3.75 3.40 -30.72
N THR A 351 -4.43 2.27 -30.57
CA THR A 351 -4.14 1.29 -29.52
C THR A 351 -2.79 0.63 -29.80
N ILE A 352 -1.92 0.61 -28.80
CA ILE A 352 -0.53 0.15 -28.96
C ILE A 352 -0.18 -1.08 -28.15
N GLY A 353 -0.95 -1.33 -27.14
CA GLY A 353 -0.73 -2.44 -26.22
C GLY A 353 -1.54 -2.29 -24.98
N GLY A 354 -1.28 -3.17 -24.05
CA GLY A 354 -1.87 -3.14 -22.71
C GLY A 354 -0.85 -3.46 -21.65
N VAL A 355 -1.21 -3.17 -20.42
CA VAL A 355 -0.39 -3.46 -19.26
C VAL A 355 -1.17 -4.21 -18.19
N ARG A 356 -0.44 -5.02 -17.41
CA ARG A 356 -0.87 -5.54 -16.11
C ARG A 356 -0.03 -4.85 -15.05
N ILE A 357 -0.68 -4.24 -14.06
CA ILE A 357 -0.01 -3.53 -12.98
C ILE A 357 0.52 -4.55 -11.98
N ALA A 358 1.82 -4.48 -11.69
CA ALA A 358 2.49 -5.38 -10.76
C ALA A 358 2.82 -4.70 -9.42
N GLU A 359 3.21 -3.43 -9.45
CA GLU A 359 3.57 -2.67 -8.26
C GLU A 359 3.14 -1.20 -8.39
N LEU A 360 2.71 -0.61 -7.28
CA LEU A 360 2.39 0.80 -7.16
C LEU A 360 3.62 1.52 -6.58
N ASP A 361 3.97 2.67 -7.16
CA ASP A 361 5.10 3.51 -6.77
C ASP A 361 6.44 2.75 -6.64
N PRO A 362 6.84 1.99 -7.70
CA PRO A 362 8.08 1.23 -7.66
C PRO A 362 9.29 2.17 -7.48
N PRO A 363 10.29 1.75 -6.67
CA PRO A 363 11.51 2.52 -6.46
C PRO A 363 12.39 2.57 -7.72
N PRO A 364 13.45 3.40 -7.76
CA PRO A 364 14.35 3.51 -8.91
C PRO A 364 15.06 2.21 -9.33
N ASP A 365 15.33 1.32 -8.38
CA ASP A 365 15.95 0.00 -8.56
C ASP A 365 14.94 -1.11 -8.98
N TRP A 366 13.80 -0.70 -9.51
CA TRP A 366 12.71 -1.60 -9.91
C TRP A 366 13.10 -2.80 -10.79
N PRO A 367 14.15 -2.77 -11.63
CA PRO A 367 14.51 -3.95 -12.42
C PRO A 367 14.81 -5.18 -11.56
N GLU A 368 15.34 -5.00 -10.35
CA GLU A 368 15.63 -6.09 -9.39
C GLU A 368 14.36 -6.71 -8.79
N ARG A 369 13.23 -5.99 -8.86
CA ARG A 369 11.94 -6.39 -8.30
C ARG A 369 11.08 -7.24 -9.25
N THR A 370 11.50 -7.38 -10.51
CA THR A 370 10.69 -8.03 -11.57
C THR A 370 10.38 -9.51 -11.32
N ALA A 371 11.22 -10.20 -10.55
CA ALA A 371 10.93 -11.57 -10.10
C ALA A 371 9.71 -11.61 -9.15
N ALA A 372 9.63 -10.68 -8.20
CA ALA A 372 8.48 -10.56 -7.32
C ALA A 372 7.23 -10.07 -8.08
N TRP A 373 7.39 -9.15 -9.03
CA TRP A 373 6.29 -8.72 -9.89
C TRP A 373 5.66 -9.88 -10.67
N ARG A 374 6.48 -10.84 -11.10
CA ARG A 374 5.98 -12.07 -11.74
C ARG A 374 5.13 -12.88 -10.76
N CYS A 375 5.59 -13.06 -9.51
CA CYS A 375 4.81 -13.74 -8.49
C CYS A 375 3.47 -13.03 -8.20
N VAL A 376 3.46 -11.70 -8.14
CA VAL A 376 2.23 -10.91 -7.95
C VAL A 376 1.25 -11.13 -9.10
N LEU A 377 1.72 -11.10 -10.36
CA LEU A 377 0.85 -11.20 -11.53
C LEU A 377 0.39 -12.63 -11.81
N ASP A 378 1.28 -13.60 -11.75
CA ASP A 378 1.08 -14.93 -12.30
C ASP A 378 1.09 -16.04 -11.23
N GLY A 379 1.63 -15.76 -10.03
CA GLY A 379 1.73 -16.70 -8.92
C GLY A 379 0.46 -16.86 -8.09
N THR A 380 0.51 -17.79 -7.16
CA THR A 380 -0.49 -17.97 -6.08
C THR A 380 -0.44 -16.82 -5.08
N ALA A 381 -1.39 -16.77 -4.15
CA ALA A 381 -1.39 -15.77 -3.07
C ALA A 381 -0.15 -15.91 -2.18
N GLY A 382 0.23 -17.14 -1.86
CA GLY A 382 1.43 -17.45 -1.06
C GLY A 382 2.72 -17.02 -1.74
N GLU A 383 2.88 -17.30 -3.04
CA GLU A 383 4.05 -16.86 -3.81
C GLU A 383 4.15 -15.34 -3.90
N ALA A 384 3.04 -14.65 -4.17
CA ALA A 384 2.98 -13.20 -4.24
C ALA A 384 3.32 -12.55 -2.89
N LEU A 385 2.74 -13.07 -1.81
CA LEU A 385 2.97 -12.59 -0.44
C LEU A 385 4.44 -12.83 -0.03
N THR A 386 4.93 -14.06 -0.17
CA THR A 386 6.31 -14.42 0.20
C THR A 386 7.34 -13.59 -0.55
N ALA A 387 7.14 -13.41 -1.87
CA ALA A 387 8.04 -12.59 -2.68
C ALA A 387 8.02 -11.11 -2.21
N SER A 388 6.85 -10.56 -1.88
CA SER A 388 6.71 -9.19 -1.42
C SER A 388 7.28 -8.97 -0.02
N VAL A 389 7.06 -9.92 0.90
CA VAL A 389 7.64 -9.88 2.25
C VAL A 389 9.17 -9.94 2.19
N ARG A 390 9.73 -10.79 1.32
CA ARG A 390 11.19 -10.85 1.10
C ARG A 390 11.77 -9.56 0.54
N LEU A 391 11.05 -8.86 -0.36
CA LEU A 391 11.49 -7.55 -0.87
C LEU A 391 11.53 -6.48 0.21
N GLU A 392 10.54 -6.47 1.10
CA GLU A 392 10.48 -5.51 2.22
C GLU A 392 11.45 -5.85 3.34
N ARG A 393 12.02 -7.07 3.36
CA ARG A 393 13.03 -7.53 4.33
C ARG A 393 12.60 -7.20 5.77
N LEU A 394 13.49 -6.52 6.52
CA LEU A 394 13.24 -6.14 7.92
C LEU A 394 12.30 -4.94 8.10
N LEU A 395 11.91 -4.25 7.02
CA LEU A 395 10.86 -3.24 7.08
C LEU A 395 9.46 -3.89 7.15
N GLY A 396 9.32 -5.11 6.62
CA GLY A 396 8.08 -5.86 6.63
C GLY A 396 6.97 -5.30 5.72
N LEU A 397 6.09 -6.16 5.26
CA LEU A 397 4.97 -5.80 4.41
C LEU A 397 3.77 -5.35 5.27
N LEU A 398 3.28 -4.13 5.07
CA LEU A 398 2.08 -3.63 5.73
C LEU A 398 0.85 -4.48 5.37
N VAL A 399 0.12 -4.97 6.38
CA VAL A 399 -1.06 -5.84 6.23
C VAL A 399 -2.23 -5.08 5.58
N ALA A 400 -2.57 -3.90 6.09
CA ALA A 400 -3.74 -3.15 5.64
C ALA A 400 -3.71 -2.80 4.13
N PRO A 401 -2.62 -2.26 3.54
CA PRO A 401 -2.56 -1.98 2.11
C PRO A 401 -2.23 -3.20 1.24
N ALA A 402 -1.90 -4.37 1.81
CA ALA A 402 -1.53 -5.56 1.06
C ALA A 402 -2.60 -5.99 0.03
N PRO A 403 -3.92 -5.92 0.30
CA PRO A 403 -4.94 -6.24 -0.71
C PRO A 403 -4.83 -5.38 -1.97
N VAL A 404 -4.51 -4.10 -1.83
CA VAL A 404 -4.28 -3.20 -2.98
C VAL A 404 -2.94 -3.50 -3.65
N ARG A 405 -1.88 -3.68 -2.85
CA ARG A 405 -0.51 -3.92 -3.35
C ARG A 405 -0.33 -5.26 -4.06
N LEU A 406 -1.08 -6.30 -3.65
CA LEU A 406 -0.99 -7.66 -4.21
C LEU A 406 -2.17 -8.03 -5.12
N GLY A 407 -3.22 -7.20 -5.15
CA GLY A 407 -4.38 -7.41 -6.00
C GLY A 407 -5.21 -8.64 -5.61
N ARG A 408 -5.33 -8.93 -4.30
CA ARG A 408 -6.04 -10.09 -3.76
C ARG A 408 -6.86 -9.70 -2.53
N PRO A 409 -7.97 -10.42 -2.26
CA PRO A 409 -8.76 -10.19 -1.05
C PRO A 409 -7.95 -10.38 0.23
N ALA A 410 -8.28 -9.63 1.28
CA ALA A 410 -7.59 -9.70 2.57
C ALA A 410 -7.61 -11.11 3.17
N ALA A 411 -8.77 -11.80 3.14
CA ALA A 411 -8.91 -13.15 3.67
C ALA A 411 -8.01 -14.18 2.96
N GLU A 412 -7.84 -14.04 1.63
CA GLU A 412 -6.91 -14.89 0.85
C GLU A 412 -5.46 -14.66 1.26
N LEU A 413 -5.09 -13.41 1.54
CA LEU A 413 -3.73 -13.06 1.98
C LEU A 413 -3.44 -13.48 3.41
N GLU A 414 -4.42 -13.39 4.33
CA GLU A 414 -4.28 -13.89 5.70
C GLU A 414 -4.06 -15.41 5.70
N ALA A 415 -4.88 -16.18 4.98
CA ALA A 415 -4.68 -17.63 4.83
C ALA A 415 -3.31 -17.96 4.21
N ALA A 416 -2.92 -17.23 3.18
CA ALA A 416 -1.62 -17.41 2.53
C ALA A 416 -0.44 -17.07 3.45
N ALA A 417 -0.58 -16.10 4.36
CA ALA A 417 0.44 -15.75 5.34
C ALA A 417 0.67 -16.88 6.34
N ASP A 418 -0.41 -17.49 6.82
CA ASP A 418 -0.35 -18.63 7.75
C ASP A 418 0.31 -19.85 7.07
N GLU A 419 -0.10 -20.18 5.84
CA GLU A 419 0.45 -21.29 5.06
C GLU A 419 1.95 -21.09 4.73
N ALA A 420 2.36 -19.85 4.43
CA ALA A 420 3.74 -19.51 4.11
C ALA A 420 4.63 -19.34 5.36
N GLY A 421 4.08 -19.46 6.57
CA GLY A 421 4.81 -19.28 7.82
C GLY A 421 5.28 -17.83 8.04
N CYS A 422 4.57 -16.84 7.47
CA CYS A 422 4.86 -15.45 7.73
C CYS A 422 4.50 -15.09 9.18
N VAL A 423 5.36 -14.30 9.81
CA VAL A 423 5.15 -13.85 11.20
C VAL A 423 4.53 -12.45 11.17
N ARG A 424 3.39 -12.28 11.84
CA ARG A 424 2.78 -10.97 12.04
C ARG A 424 3.33 -10.31 13.30
N ILE A 425 3.88 -9.11 13.14
CA ILE A 425 4.32 -8.24 14.23
C ILE A 425 3.67 -6.88 14.02
N GLY A 426 2.81 -6.47 14.94
CA GLY A 426 2.02 -5.25 14.81
C GLY A 426 1.19 -5.23 13.52
N ALA A 427 1.44 -4.21 12.70
CA ALA A 427 0.71 -3.98 11.46
C ALA A 427 1.39 -4.60 10.21
N ARG A 428 2.40 -5.48 10.39
CA ARG A 428 3.24 -5.97 9.28
C ARG A 428 3.41 -7.49 9.30
N TRP A 429 3.60 -8.05 8.10
CA TRP A 429 4.09 -9.41 7.89
C TRP A 429 5.59 -9.42 7.62
N PHE A 430 6.26 -10.39 8.19
CA PHE A 430 7.69 -10.66 8.03
C PHE A 430 7.91 -12.13 7.63
N SER A 431 9.06 -12.43 7.03
CA SER A 431 9.47 -13.82 6.83
C SER A 431 9.77 -14.50 8.18
N ALA A 432 9.77 -15.82 8.20
CA ALA A 432 10.11 -16.58 9.41
C ALA A 432 11.51 -16.25 9.93
N GLU A 433 12.45 -15.95 9.02
CA GLU A 433 13.86 -15.67 9.31
C GLU A 433 14.08 -14.20 9.78
N ALA A 434 13.10 -13.32 9.60
CA ALA A 434 13.28 -11.88 9.88
C ALA A 434 13.64 -11.60 11.35
N ALA A 435 13.18 -12.42 12.28
CA ALA A 435 13.52 -12.26 13.70
C ALA A 435 15.02 -12.48 13.94
N ASP A 436 15.61 -13.52 13.34
CA ASP A 436 17.04 -13.81 13.45
C ASP A 436 17.90 -12.76 12.74
N GLU A 437 17.48 -12.33 11.55
CA GLU A 437 18.14 -11.25 10.81
C GLU A 437 18.11 -9.93 11.58
N ALA A 438 16.99 -9.62 12.24
CA ALA A 438 16.83 -8.42 13.07
C ALA A 438 17.74 -8.48 14.31
N MET A 439 17.83 -9.63 14.98
CA MET A 439 18.77 -9.82 16.08
C MET A 439 20.23 -9.55 15.66
N GLN A 440 20.64 -10.10 14.52
CA GLN A 440 21.97 -9.83 13.96
C GLN A 440 22.15 -8.35 13.60
N ALA A 441 21.13 -7.69 13.08
CA ALA A 441 21.19 -6.27 12.75
C ALA A 441 21.35 -5.41 14.00
N VAL A 442 20.63 -5.74 15.08
CA VAL A 442 20.74 -5.07 16.38
C VAL A 442 22.14 -5.24 16.97
N GLU A 443 22.67 -6.47 16.99
CA GLU A 443 24.04 -6.72 17.48
C GLU A 443 25.09 -5.93 16.70
N ARG A 444 25.00 -5.94 15.37
CA ARG A 444 25.89 -5.15 14.51
C ARG A 444 25.75 -3.64 14.78
N ALA A 445 24.53 -3.15 15.04
CA ALA A 445 24.31 -1.75 15.37
C ALA A 445 24.95 -1.38 16.72
N VAL A 446 24.75 -2.21 17.76
CA VAL A 446 25.39 -2.03 19.07
C VAL A 446 26.92 -2.05 18.94
N ALA A 447 27.47 -3.02 18.21
CA ALA A 447 28.93 -3.12 17.99
C ALA A 447 29.50 -1.88 17.27
N ARG A 448 28.79 -1.37 16.24
CA ARG A 448 29.19 -0.14 15.54
C ARG A 448 29.14 1.09 16.44
N LEU A 449 28.10 1.22 17.27
CA LEU A 449 27.98 2.32 18.23
C LEU A 449 29.07 2.26 19.30
N HIS A 450 29.44 1.08 19.81
CA HIS A 450 30.59 0.89 20.72
C HIS A 450 31.92 1.25 20.04
N ALA A 451 32.08 0.90 18.74
CA ALA A 451 33.30 1.26 18.00
C ALA A 451 33.39 2.77 17.74
N ALA A 452 32.24 3.46 17.54
CA ALA A 452 32.19 4.90 17.35
C ALA A 452 32.51 5.68 18.64
N ASP A 453 32.10 5.18 19.80
CA ASP A 453 32.45 5.72 21.10
C ASP A 453 33.11 4.63 21.97
N ARG A 454 34.44 4.50 21.84
CA ARG A 454 35.24 3.50 22.55
C ARG A 454 35.21 3.64 24.08
N ARG A 455 34.79 4.81 24.59
CA ARG A 455 34.70 5.11 26.03
C ARG A 455 33.30 4.81 26.61
N ALA A 456 32.32 4.54 25.75
CA ALA A 456 31.00 4.20 26.23
C ALA A 456 30.94 2.75 26.72
N ALA A 457 30.56 2.54 27.99
CA ALA A 457 30.30 1.21 28.53
C ALA A 457 29.02 0.59 27.95
N ALA A 458 28.05 1.42 27.56
CA ALA A 458 26.77 1.01 26.97
C ALA A 458 26.21 2.11 26.07
N VAL A 459 25.40 1.72 25.09
CA VAL A 459 24.73 2.61 24.13
C VAL A 459 23.26 2.75 24.48
N SER A 460 22.62 3.87 24.18
CA SER A 460 21.19 4.05 24.45
C SER A 460 20.32 3.20 23.50
N LYS A 461 19.18 2.69 23.98
CA LYS A 461 18.20 1.98 23.14
C LYS A 461 17.76 2.86 21.96
N GLU A 462 17.61 4.17 22.18
CA GLU A 462 17.23 5.12 21.14
C GLU A 462 18.31 5.28 20.05
N ALA A 463 19.59 5.27 20.41
CA ALA A 463 20.68 5.28 19.44
C ALA A 463 20.68 4.01 18.56
N VAL A 464 20.40 2.84 19.13
CA VAL A 464 20.26 1.58 18.39
C VAL A 464 19.05 1.65 17.44
N ARG A 465 17.91 2.13 17.92
CA ARG A 465 16.71 2.31 17.12
C ARG A 465 16.94 3.27 15.95
N SER A 466 17.53 4.44 16.23
CA SER A 466 17.86 5.44 15.21
C SER A 466 18.81 4.89 14.14
N ALA A 467 19.81 4.09 14.55
CA ALA A 467 20.76 3.47 13.62
C ALA A 467 20.13 2.42 12.69
N LEU A 468 18.93 1.95 12.99
CA LEU A 468 18.19 0.92 12.25
C LEU A 468 16.91 1.44 11.59
N THR A 469 16.52 2.71 11.76
CA THR A 469 15.23 3.27 11.33
C THR A 469 14.93 3.05 9.83
N ASP A 470 15.96 3.17 8.97
CA ASP A 470 15.77 3.06 7.51
C ASP A 470 15.81 1.62 6.99
N VAL A 471 16.17 0.64 7.83
CA VAL A 471 16.42 -0.74 7.41
C VAL A 471 15.62 -1.80 8.16
N CYS A 472 15.05 -1.44 9.32
CA CYS A 472 14.32 -2.36 10.18
C CYS A 472 13.12 -1.67 10.84
N ASP A 473 11.99 -2.37 10.88
CA ASP A 473 10.78 -1.90 11.58
C ASP A 473 11.03 -1.77 13.08
N GLY A 474 10.47 -0.73 13.70
CA GLY A 474 10.70 -0.43 15.11
C GLY A 474 10.21 -1.50 16.08
N GLU A 475 9.04 -2.13 15.80
CA GLU A 475 8.49 -3.21 16.64
C GLU A 475 9.33 -4.48 16.51
N LEU A 476 9.86 -4.75 15.31
CA LEU A 476 10.80 -5.86 15.08
C LEU A 476 12.13 -5.63 15.82
N VAL A 477 12.67 -4.39 15.83
CA VAL A 477 13.85 -4.04 16.63
C VAL A 477 13.61 -4.26 18.11
N GLU A 478 12.46 -3.81 18.65
CA GLU A 478 12.12 -4.01 20.06
C GLU A 478 11.97 -5.50 20.44
N ARG A 479 11.40 -6.30 19.53
CA ARG A 479 11.32 -7.76 19.71
C ARG A 479 12.70 -8.39 19.70
N ALA A 480 13.57 -8.01 18.75
CA ALA A 480 14.94 -8.52 18.66
C ALA A 480 15.76 -8.16 19.90
N VAL A 481 15.66 -6.93 20.40
CA VAL A 481 16.34 -6.51 21.64
C VAL A 481 15.89 -7.34 22.84
N ARG A 482 14.57 -7.54 23.00
CA ARG A 482 14.03 -8.38 24.10
C ARG A 482 14.55 -9.82 24.02
N GLN A 483 14.60 -10.40 22.84
CA GLN A 483 15.10 -11.75 22.66
C GLN A 483 16.60 -11.86 22.94
N LEU A 484 17.42 -10.92 22.43
CA LEU A 484 18.86 -10.87 22.71
C LEU A 484 19.17 -10.71 24.19
N LEU A 485 18.36 -9.95 24.94
CA LEU A 485 18.47 -9.83 26.39
C LEU A 485 18.13 -11.17 27.09
N ALA A 486 17.07 -11.84 26.65
CA ALA A 486 16.69 -13.14 27.20
C ALA A 486 17.74 -14.24 26.95
N GLU A 487 18.42 -14.19 25.80
CA GLU A 487 19.50 -15.09 25.41
C GLU A 487 20.85 -14.71 26.04
N GLY A 488 20.94 -13.58 26.74
CA GLY A 488 22.20 -13.08 27.31
C GLY A 488 23.21 -12.56 26.28
N ARG A 489 22.79 -12.33 25.05
CA ARG A 489 23.60 -11.77 23.96
C ARG A 489 23.69 -10.24 23.99
N LEU A 490 22.80 -9.61 24.76
CA LEU A 490 22.89 -8.21 25.19
C LEU A 490 22.73 -8.13 26.69
N VAL A 491 23.30 -7.11 27.30
CA VAL A 491 23.14 -6.77 28.72
C VAL A 491 22.50 -5.39 28.82
N GLU A 492 21.51 -5.27 29.71
CA GLU A 492 20.81 -4.01 29.95
C GLU A 492 21.30 -3.34 31.25
N SER A 493 21.57 -2.04 31.19
CA SER A 493 21.84 -1.20 32.35
C SER A 493 20.98 0.07 32.26
N GLY A 494 19.79 0.03 32.90
CA GLY A 494 18.76 1.07 32.77
C GLY A 494 18.32 1.23 31.30
N PRO A 495 18.32 2.45 30.72
CA PRO A 495 17.92 2.69 29.33
C PRO A 495 19.02 2.36 28.30
N ARG A 496 20.07 1.65 28.68
CA ARG A 496 21.27 1.39 27.86
C ARG A 496 21.48 -0.10 27.63
N LEU A 497 22.09 -0.43 26.49
CA LEU A 497 22.42 -1.78 26.05
C LEU A 497 23.94 -1.90 25.84
N ALA A 498 24.47 -3.07 26.16
CA ALA A 498 25.87 -3.42 25.88
C ALA A 498 26.01 -4.85 25.39
N LEU A 499 27.05 -5.12 24.62
CA LEU A 499 27.47 -6.49 24.33
C LEU A 499 28.08 -7.11 25.63
N PRO A 500 27.84 -8.41 25.88
CA PRO A 500 28.43 -9.08 27.03
C PRO A 500 29.96 -8.93 27.04
N GLY A 501 30.53 -8.56 28.19
CA GLY A 501 31.97 -8.39 28.33
C GLY A 501 32.55 -7.14 27.65
N HIS A 502 31.71 -6.26 27.08
CA HIS A 502 32.23 -4.99 26.56
C HIS A 502 32.71 -4.09 27.67
N LEU A 503 33.97 -3.68 27.59
CA LEU A 503 34.58 -2.74 28.49
C LEU A 503 35.00 -1.48 27.72
N PRO A 504 34.81 -0.30 28.34
CA PRO A 504 35.33 0.95 27.77
C PRO A 504 36.85 0.86 27.52
N ARG A 505 37.28 1.26 26.35
CA ARG A 505 38.69 1.29 25.99
C ARG A 505 39.23 2.70 26.17
N LEU A 506 40.07 2.86 27.17
CA LEU A 506 40.86 4.07 27.41
C LEU A 506 42.26 3.90 26.83
N THR A 507 42.88 5.00 26.43
CA THR A 507 44.34 5.02 26.19
C THR A 507 45.10 5.02 27.53
N GLU A 508 46.35 4.64 27.54
CA GLU A 508 47.19 4.71 28.73
C GLU A 508 47.16 6.10 29.40
N ALA A 509 47.15 7.16 28.59
CA ALA A 509 47.05 8.53 29.10
C ALA A 509 45.68 8.82 29.73
N GLU A 510 44.58 8.28 29.18
CA GLU A 510 43.22 8.42 29.72
C GLU A 510 43.05 7.56 30.99
N GLU A 511 43.64 6.37 31.03
CA GLU A 511 43.68 5.54 32.26
C GLU A 511 44.43 6.24 33.39
N ALA A 512 45.63 6.76 33.10
CA ALA A 512 46.38 7.54 34.07
C ALA A 512 45.62 8.80 34.53
N ALA A 513 44.88 9.44 33.63
CA ALA A 513 44.02 10.59 33.97
C ALA A 513 42.84 10.18 34.85
N ARG A 514 42.17 9.06 34.55
CA ARG A 514 41.09 8.49 35.37
C ARG A 514 41.56 8.17 36.78
N ASP A 515 42.70 7.51 36.88
CA ASP A 515 43.25 7.09 38.19
C ASP A 515 43.67 8.29 39.03
N ARG A 516 44.29 9.32 38.42
CA ARG A 516 44.58 10.60 39.10
C ARG A 516 43.32 11.32 39.53
N LEU A 517 42.28 11.33 38.68
CA LEU A 517 40.99 11.93 38.98
C LEU A 517 40.33 11.24 40.17
N ALA A 518 40.32 9.90 40.18
CA ALA A 518 39.81 9.09 41.29
C ALA A 518 40.59 9.39 42.59
N ALA A 519 41.92 9.39 42.54
CA ALA A 519 42.76 9.69 43.68
C ALA A 519 42.46 11.08 44.26
N MET A 520 42.38 12.10 43.43
CA MET A 520 42.06 13.47 43.88
C MET A 520 40.71 13.57 44.58
N ILE A 521 39.67 12.85 44.06
CA ILE A 521 38.35 12.86 44.68
C ILE A 521 38.33 12.06 45.99
N VAL A 522 39.00 10.92 46.03
CA VAL A 522 39.07 10.05 47.22
C VAL A 522 39.86 10.72 48.33
N GLU A 523 41.06 11.26 48.05
CA GLU A 523 41.91 11.94 49.00
C GLU A 523 41.28 13.18 49.60
N ALA A 524 40.50 13.92 48.80
CA ALA A 524 39.82 15.12 49.27
C ALA A 524 38.57 14.83 50.15
N GLY A 525 38.12 13.59 50.25
CA GLY A 525 37.01 13.16 51.08
C GLY A 525 35.70 13.89 50.76
N LEU A 526 35.17 14.65 51.76
CA LEU A 526 33.91 15.41 51.60
C LEU A 526 34.10 16.81 50.98
N GLN A 527 35.35 17.20 50.66
CA GLN A 527 35.68 18.50 50.07
C GLN A 527 36.46 18.38 48.74
N PRO A 528 36.03 17.56 47.79
CA PRO A 528 36.74 17.42 46.53
C PRO A 528 36.69 18.73 45.72
N PRO A 529 37.69 18.99 44.86
CA PRO A 529 37.62 20.09 43.92
C PRO A 529 36.39 19.96 43.00
N LEU A 530 35.81 21.09 42.60
CA LEU A 530 34.73 21.09 41.64
C LEU A 530 35.19 20.57 40.27
N VAL A 531 34.22 20.07 39.46
CA VAL A 531 34.52 19.52 38.12
C VAL A 531 35.33 20.51 37.28
N THR A 532 34.99 21.80 37.33
CA THR A 532 35.75 22.88 36.67
C THR A 532 37.19 23.02 37.17
N GLU A 533 37.42 22.82 38.47
CA GLU A 533 38.75 22.86 39.08
C GLU A 533 39.59 21.61 38.75
N LEU A 534 38.95 20.42 38.78
CA LEU A 534 39.54 19.15 38.36
C LEU A 534 40.00 19.19 36.90
N GLY A 535 39.19 19.74 36.01
CA GLY A 535 39.54 19.89 34.59
C GLY A 535 40.76 20.77 34.36
N LYS A 536 40.88 21.87 35.11
CA LYS A 536 42.03 22.78 35.05
C LYS A 536 43.30 22.10 35.59
N THR A 537 43.18 21.44 36.73
CA THR A 537 44.33 20.78 37.40
C THR A 537 44.90 19.63 36.57
N LEU A 538 44.03 18.82 35.98
CA LEU A 538 44.41 17.68 35.15
C LEU A 538 44.64 18.05 33.67
N ARG A 539 44.37 19.30 33.28
CA ARG A 539 44.44 19.81 31.89
C ARG A 539 43.58 18.97 30.93
N LEU A 540 42.41 18.56 31.39
CA LEU A 540 41.46 17.78 30.60
C LEU A 540 40.40 18.67 29.97
N ALA A 541 40.05 18.39 28.70
CA ALA A 541 38.90 18.99 28.06
C ALA A 541 37.62 18.50 28.75
N ARG A 542 36.59 19.35 28.84
CA ARG A 542 35.34 19.05 29.55
C ARG A 542 34.67 17.73 29.08
N PRO A 543 34.58 17.41 27.77
CA PRO A 543 33.99 16.14 27.34
C PRO A 543 34.72 14.91 27.88
N LEU A 544 36.05 14.90 27.85
CA LEU A 544 36.84 13.79 28.37
C LEU A 544 36.69 13.66 29.90
N LEU A 545 36.69 14.78 30.60
CA LEU A 545 36.49 14.80 32.05
C LEU A 545 35.11 14.24 32.44
N ASP A 546 34.06 14.65 31.73
CA ASP A 546 32.70 14.15 31.97
C ASP A 546 32.61 12.63 31.69
N ASP A 547 33.28 12.12 30.65
CA ASP A 547 33.37 10.68 30.37
C ASP A 547 34.10 9.92 31.49
N LEU A 548 35.25 10.42 31.96
CA LEU A 548 36.02 9.79 33.06
C LEU A 548 35.23 9.80 34.37
N LEU A 549 34.53 10.90 34.70
CA LEU A 549 33.64 10.97 35.86
C LEU A 549 32.47 10.00 35.75
N ARG A 550 31.94 9.82 34.55
CA ARG A 550 30.91 8.82 34.29
C ARG A 550 31.40 7.41 34.53
N LEU A 551 32.60 7.07 34.03
CA LEU A 551 33.21 5.75 34.25
C LEU A 551 33.47 5.50 35.73
N LEU A 552 33.94 6.48 36.50
CA LEU A 552 34.14 6.36 37.94
C LEU A 552 32.84 6.16 38.72
N ARG A 553 31.73 6.75 38.25
CA ARG A 553 30.40 6.52 38.82
C ARG A 553 29.88 5.12 38.49
N GLU A 554 30.03 4.68 37.24
CA GLU A 554 29.65 3.33 36.80
C GLU A 554 30.46 2.24 37.52
N ALA A 555 31.74 2.52 37.84
CA ALA A 555 32.57 1.65 38.65
C ALA A 555 32.25 1.70 40.15
N GLY A 556 31.32 2.54 40.60
CA GLY A 556 30.96 2.66 42.01
C GLY A 556 32.02 3.40 42.86
N THR A 557 33.01 4.07 42.23
CA THR A 557 34.07 4.78 42.96
C THR A 557 33.59 6.15 43.45
N THR A 558 32.77 6.84 42.68
CA THR A 558 32.26 8.17 43.01
C THR A 558 30.75 8.27 42.79
N ARG A 559 30.10 9.24 43.43
CA ARG A 559 28.70 9.66 43.16
C ARG A 559 28.65 11.17 42.91
N ALA A 560 27.77 11.56 42.00
CA ALA A 560 27.50 12.98 41.74
C ALA A 560 26.53 13.51 42.80
N VAL A 561 27.02 14.39 43.67
CA VAL A 561 26.19 15.13 44.61
C VAL A 561 25.47 16.27 43.90
N THR A 562 26.18 17.01 43.03
CA THR A 562 25.67 17.95 42.05
C THR A 562 26.36 17.74 40.70
N PRO A 563 25.94 18.36 39.59
CA PRO A 563 26.65 18.27 38.30
C PRO A 563 28.12 18.73 38.39
N GLU A 564 28.45 19.61 39.34
CA GLU A 564 29.81 20.15 39.53
C GLU A 564 30.53 19.55 40.74
N LEU A 565 29.89 18.66 41.53
CA LEU A 565 30.50 18.09 42.74
C LEU A 565 30.35 16.56 42.74
N HIS A 566 31.47 15.86 42.58
CA HIS A 566 31.57 14.41 42.70
C HIS A 566 32.34 14.04 43.96
N VAL A 567 31.81 13.11 44.76
CA VAL A 567 32.36 12.64 46.03
C VAL A 567 32.57 11.14 45.98
N SER A 568 33.60 10.61 46.64
CA SER A 568 33.80 9.17 46.72
C SER A 568 32.68 8.47 47.50
N VAL A 569 32.33 7.27 47.08
CA VAL A 569 31.28 6.48 47.73
C VAL A 569 31.60 6.24 49.19
N ALA A 570 32.85 5.88 49.49
CA ALA A 570 33.32 5.66 50.88
C ALA A 570 33.15 6.92 51.77
N ALA A 571 33.42 8.12 51.22
CA ALA A 571 33.23 9.35 51.98
C ALA A 571 31.75 9.68 52.23
N LEU A 572 30.89 9.35 51.27
CA LEU A 572 29.41 9.52 51.42
C LEU A 572 28.85 8.53 52.42
N GLU A 573 29.29 7.28 52.41
CA GLU A 573 28.88 6.25 53.42
C GLU A 573 29.30 6.66 54.82
N ALA A 574 30.55 7.15 54.96
CA ALA A 574 31.03 7.67 56.25
C ALA A 574 30.23 8.91 56.71
N LEU A 575 29.88 9.80 55.78
CA LEU A 575 28.99 10.95 56.05
C LEU A 575 27.61 10.47 56.53
N GLU A 576 27.00 9.52 55.81
CA GLU A 576 25.68 8.98 56.16
C GLU A 576 25.70 8.35 57.57
N ALA A 577 26.66 7.48 57.87
CA ALA A 577 26.80 6.87 59.18
C ALA A 577 26.89 7.92 60.29
N ARG A 578 27.70 8.95 60.08
CA ARG A 578 27.90 10.00 61.07
C ARG A 578 26.69 10.96 61.20
N VAL A 579 25.89 11.14 60.12
CA VAL A 579 24.61 11.87 60.18
C VAL A 579 23.56 11.07 60.94
N LEU A 580 23.54 9.75 60.75
CA LEU A 580 22.66 8.86 61.50
C LEU A 580 22.96 8.93 63.02
N GLU A 581 24.22 8.91 63.40
CA GLU A 581 24.65 9.09 64.81
C GLU A 581 24.27 10.48 65.35
N LEU A 582 24.48 11.53 64.58
CA LEU A 582 24.22 12.91 64.98
C LEU A 582 22.75 13.21 65.24
N LEU A 583 21.88 12.53 64.49
CA LEU A 583 20.42 12.68 64.56
C LEU A 583 19.72 11.54 65.35
N ALA A 584 20.46 10.65 66.01
CA ALA A 584 19.92 9.52 66.77
C ALA A 584 19.03 9.97 67.95
N ASP A 585 19.23 11.20 68.44
CA ASP A 585 18.42 11.81 69.49
C ASP A 585 16.99 12.24 69.03
N GLY A 586 16.72 12.14 67.71
CA GLY A 586 15.44 12.53 67.09
C GLY A 586 15.21 14.05 67.04
N ALA A 587 16.10 14.88 67.53
CA ALA A 587 15.94 16.31 67.58
C ALA A 587 16.23 16.96 66.21
N PRO A 588 15.38 17.88 65.72
CA PRO A 588 15.67 18.61 64.52
C PRO A 588 16.98 19.37 64.60
N SER A 589 17.84 19.19 63.56
CA SER A 589 19.19 19.78 63.56
C SER A 589 19.32 20.81 62.43
N GLY A 590 19.67 22.06 62.84
CA GLY A 590 19.95 23.14 61.90
C GLY A 590 21.36 23.04 61.27
N PRO A 591 21.67 23.83 60.22
CA PRO A 591 22.94 23.80 59.49
C PRO A 591 24.18 24.05 60.38
N THR A 592 24.01 24.77 61.47
CA THR A 592 25.10 25.09 62.43
C THR A 592 25.60 23.81 63.11
N ARG A 593 24.74 22.92 63.61
CA ARG A 593 25.11 21.64 64.24
C ARG A 593 25.84 20.71 63.27
N PHE A 594 25.44 20.69 62.02
CA PHE A 594 26.15 19.95 60.97
C PHE A 594 27.51 20.57 60.65
N LYS A 595 27.59 21.92 60.63
CA LYS A 595 28.86 22.62 60.39
C LYS A 595 29.89 22.33 61.47
N GLU A 596 29.46 22.31 62.70
CA GLU A 596 30.33 21.96 63.85
C GLU A 596 30.79 20.50 63.83
N ALA A 597 29.89 19.58 63.50
CA ALA A 597 30.16 18.16 63.46
C ALA A 597 31.09 17.73 62.32
N PHE A 598 31.03 18.39 61.16
CA PHE A 598 31.76 17.98 59.94
C PHE A 598 32.90 18.92 59.58
N THR A 599 33.01 20.10 60.16
CA THR A 599 34.03 21.11 59.85
C THR A 599 34.08 21.46 58.35
N LEU A 600 32.95 21.46 57.67
CA LEU A 600 32.83 21.71 56.24
C LEU A 600 32.47 23.16 55.95
N SER A 601 33.00 23.69 54.82
CA SER A 601 32.53 24.98 54.32
C SER A 601 31.11 24.88 53.76
N ARG A 602 30.38 25.98 53.75
CA ARG A 602 29.01 26.04 53.24
C ARG A 602 28.88 25.56 51.78
N LYS A 603 29.95 25.73 50.98
CA LYS A 603 30.06 25.29 49.56
C LYS A 603 29.84 23.78 49.43
N TYR A 604 30.28 22.98 50.39
CA TYR A 604 30.16 21.51 50.37
C TYR A 604 29.05 21.00 51.28
N LEU A 605 28.86 21.61 52.43
CA LEU A 605 27.88 21.16 53.41
C LEU A 605 26.46 21.19 52.88
N ILE A 606 26.04 22.29 52.23
CA ILE A 606 24.65 22.43 51.73
C ILE A 606 24.34 21.37 50.66
N PRO A 607 25.14 21.22 49.57
CA PRO A 607 24.89 20.17 48.57
C PRO A 607 24.89 18.74 49.14
N LEU A 608 25.75 18.44 50.11
CA LEU A 608 25.81 17.12 50.75
C LEU A 608 24.54 16.84 51.59
N LEU A 609 24.04 17.82 52.32
CA LEU A 609 22.81 17.68 53.07
C LEU A 609 21.58 17.56 52.15
N GLU A 610 21.55 18.30 51.04
CA GLU A 610 20.48 18.17 50.03
C GLU A 610 20.56 16.81 49.28
N PHE A 611 21.76 16.28 49.10
CA PHE A 611 21.98 14.93 48.58
C PHE A 611 21.39 13.89 49.53
N LEU A 612 21.63 13.96 50.84
CA LEU A 612 21.09 13.04 51.85
C LEU A 612 19.55 13.15 51.95
N ASP A 613 19.00 14.36 51.80
CA ASP A 613 17.52 14.56 51.73
C ASP A 613 16.93 13.83 50.49
N ARG A 614 17.61 13.92 49.32
CA ARG A 614 17.19 13.28 48.07
C ARG A 614 17.35 11.75 48.11
N GLU A 615 18.36 11.24 48.78
CA GLU A 615 18.56 9.81 48.99
C GLU A 615 17.63 9.23 50.09
N GLY A 616 16.82 10.06 50.74
CA GLY A 616 15.88 9.60 51.77
C GLY A 616 16.52 9.25 53.11
N VAL A 617 17.75 9.68 53.34
CA VAL A 617 18.46 9.51 54.64
C VAL A 617 17.92 10.55 55.64
N THR A 618 17.78 11.80 55.21
CA THR A 618 17.27 12.90 56.03
C THR A 618 16.05 13.53 55.37
N ARG A 619 15.26 14.25 56.18
CA ARG A 619 14.15 15.08 55.71
C ARG A 619 14.22 16.46 56.33
N ARG A 620 14.12 17.51 55.52
CA ARG A 620 14.07 18.88 55.96
C ARG A 620 12.71 19.25 56.56
N THR A 621 12.70 19.82 57.73
CA THR A 621 11.51 20.38 58.41
C THR A 621 11.67 21.88 58.63
N ALA A 622 10.67 22.57 59.20
CA ALA A 622 10.78 23.99 59.55
C ALA A 622 11.85 24.30 60.60
N GLU A 623 12.08 23.36 61.50
CA GLU A 623 13.03 23.50 62.63
C GLU A 623 14.43 22.94 62.32
N GLY A 624 14.63 22.26 61.24
CA GLY A 624 15.91 21.65 60.85
C GLY A 624 15.74 20.33 60.07
N ARG A 625 16.79 19.52 60.03
CA ARG A 625 16.75 18.18 59.44
C ARG A 625 16.57 17.11 60.50
N VAL A 626 15.79 16.11 60.20
CA VAL A 626 15.53 14.90 61.00
C VAL A 626 15.82 13.67 60.16
N LEU A 627 15.97 12.52 60.76
CA LEU A 627 16.05 11.24 60.03
C LEU A 627 14.75 11.02 59.26
N ALA A 628 14.87 10.57 58.02
CA ALA A 628 13.69 10.13 57.27
C ALA A 628 13.21 8.80 57.87
N ALA A 629 11.91 8.67 58.03
CA ALA A 629 11.31 7.37 58.44
C ALA A 629 11.65 6.33 57.35
N ARG A 630 12.36 5.28 57.68
CA ARG A 630 12.54 4.13 56.76
C ARG A 630 11.16 3.53 56.52
N SER A 631 10.67 3.63 55.26
CA SER A 631 9.47 2.95 54.79
C SER A 631 9.73 1.44 54.62
#